data_d222092cf7155fde4fd9d2a15d835644
#
_entry.id   d222092cf7155fde4fd9d2a15d835644
#
_cell.length_a   1.000
_cell.length_b   1.000
_cell.length_c   1.000
_cell.angle_alpha   90.00
_cell.angle_beta   90.00
_cell.angle_gamma   90.00
#
_symmetry.space_group_name_H-M   'P 1'
#
loop_
_entity.id
_entity.type
_entity.pdbx_description
1 polymer ?
#
loop_
_entity_poly.entity_id
_entity_poly.type
_entity_poly.pdbx_seq_one_letter_code
_entity_poly.pdbx_strand_id
1 'polypeptide(L)'
;MASLNLQGCQVGGLGPYASAVEAAFADLAQRNAAARIWARDPALWKAAPDHQKIIRNSLGWLTVTTTIRQRAANLAGFAVEVGQAGFTHVLLLGMGGSSLCPDVLRLTFGGAAGFPTLAVLDTTDPASVQAFEQAVDLPRTLFIVASKSGTTPEITAFYQYFFAKVRALKGERAGEQFIAITDAGTPLERTGAEAKFRRVFLNPSDIGGRYSALSFFGMVPATLIGLDVLRLLERVERMAHTCRASVPARENPGVWLGAILGALAKLGRDKLTFVCSPEIVSFGYWVEQLIAESTGKDGAGILPVEGEALGDPGLYGDDRVFVHLRLHDSMDRELDGKVNALERAGHPIVTIGLQDLYDLGAEFFRWEFATAVFGAVMGV
;
A
#
# COMPACT_ATOMS: atom_id res chain seq x y z
N MET A 1 -26.47 21.42 -7.01
CA MET A 1 -25.37 20.57 -7.49
C MET A 1 -25.59 19.18 -6.91
N ALA A 2 -25.68 18.14 -7.73
CA ALA A 2 -25.80 16.78 -7.20
C ALA A 2 -24.44 16.42 -6.58
N SER A 3 -24.39 16.29 -5.25
CA SER A 3 -23.22 15.76 -4.57
C SER A 3 -23.16 14.26 -4.86
N LEU A 4 -22.07 13.80 -5.48
CA LEU A 4 -21.77 12.38 -5.63
C LEU A 4 -21.28 11.87 -4.27
N ASN A 5 -22.19 11.44 -3.41
CA ASN A 5 -21.88 10.92 -2.10
C ASN A 5 -22.00 9.40 -2.09
N LEU A 6 -21.01 8.74 -1.55
CA LEU A 6 -21.00 7.33 -1.21
C LEU A 6 -20.82 7.22 0.31
N GLN A 7 -21.35 6.20 0.94
CA GLN A 7 -21.25 6.04 2.41
C GLN A 7 -19.81 6.24 2.91
N GLY A 8 -19.59 7.28 3.73
CA GLY A 8 -18.26 7.66 4.23
C GLY A 8 -17.35 8.39 3.23
N CYS A 9 -17.84 8.64 2.00
CA CYS A 9 -17.07 9.36 0.97
C CYS A 9 -17.95 10.45 0.35
N GLN A 10 -17.33 11.58 0.03
CA GLN A 10 -17.99 12.68 -0.67
C GLN A 10 -17.02 13.32 -1.67
N VAL A 11 -17.55 13.91 -2.72
CA VAL A 11 -16.77 14.74 -3.62
C VAL A 11 -17.43 16.10 -3.77
N GLY A 12 -16.63 17.15 -3.60
CA GLY A 12 -16.98 18.54 -3.81
C GLY A 12 -16.17 19.17 -4.94
N GLY A 13 -16.54 20.38 -5.33
CA GLY A 13 -15.80 21.16 -6.32
C GLY A 13 -15.79 20.59 -7.74
N LEU A 14 -16.65 19.62 -8.08
CA LEU A 14 -16.66 19.03 -9.43
C LEU A 14 -17.08 20.02 -10.52
N GLY A 15 -18.00 20.97 -10.24
CA GLY A 15 -18.35 22.04 -11.17
C GLY A 15 -18.44 21.58 -12.63
N PRO A 16 -17.54 22.07 -13.49
CA PRO A 16 -17.50 21.74 -14.91
C PRO A 16 -17.12 20.28 -15.22
N TYR A 17 -16.58 19.54 -14.26
CA TYR A 17 -16.11 18.15 -14.43
C TYR A 17 -17.21 17.11 -14.21
N ALA A 18 -18.37 17.50 -13.66
CA ALA A 18 -19.43 16.58 -13.26
C ALA A 18 -19.90 15.69 -14.42
N SER A 19 -20.08 16.25 -15.61
CA SER A 19 -20.53 15.50 -16.81
C SER A 19 -19.49 14.45 -17.25
N ALA A 20 -18.20 14.74 -17.15
CA ALA A 20 -17.16 13.81 -17.50
C ALA A 20 -17.04 12.65 -16.49
N VAL A 21 -17.24 12.94 -15.21
CA VAL A 21 -17.30 11.91 -14.16
C VAL A 21 -18.49 10.99 -14.39
N GLU A 22 -19.67 11.55 -14.74
CA GLU A 22 -20.86 10.78 -15.08
C GLU A 22 -20.64 9.88 -16.31
N ALA A 23 -19.98 10.40 -17.35
CA ALA A 23 -19.64 9.63 -18.53
C ALA A 23 -18.66 8.49 -18.20
N ALA A 24 -17.69 8.71 -17.30
CA ALA A 24 -16.77 7.67 -16.84
C ALA A 24 -17.53 6.55 -16.10
N PHE A 25 -18.48 6.86 -15.24
CA PHE A 25 -19.34 5.84 -14.61
C PHE A 25 -20.14 5.04 -15.63
N ALA A 26 -20.72 5.70 -16.63
CA ALA A 26 -21.50 5.03 -17.67
C ALA A 26 -20.63 4.09 -18.52
N ASP A 27 -19.42 4.53 -18.92
CA ASP A 27 -18.45 3.70 -19.66
C ASP A 27 -18.01 2.47 -18.84
N LEU A 28 -17.64 2.66 -17.59
CA LEU A 28 -17.21 1.56 -16.71
C LEU A 28 -18.34 0.55 -16.46
N ALA A 29 -19.58 1.03 -16.32
CA ALA A 29 -20.75 0.17 -16.19
C ALA A 29 -21.03 -0.61 -17.49
N GLN A 30 -20.99 0.05 -18.65
CA GLN A 30 -21.19 -0.59 -19.97
C GLN A 30 -20.11 -1.65 -20.24
N ARG A 31 -18.86 -1.38 -19.86
CA ARG A 31 -17.73 -2.32 -20.00
C ARG A 31 -17.72 -3.41 -18.92
N ASN A 32 -18.63 -3.39 -17.96
CA ASN A 32 -18.65 -4.29 -16.80
C ASN A 32 -17.30 -4.32 -16.06
N ALA A 33 -16.69 -3.15 -15.85
CA ALA A 33 -15.30 -3.03 -15.41
C ALA A 33 -15.04 -3.78 -14.10
N ALA A 34 -15.87 -3.64 -13.06
CA ALA A 34 -15.71 -4.35 -11.80
C ALA A 34 -15.70 -5.88 -11.99
N ALA A 35 -16.65 -6.40 -12.78
CA ALA A 35 -16.73 -7.84 -13.07
C ALA A 35 -15.47 -8.35 -13.79
N ARG A 36 -14.96 -7.59 -14.76
CA ARG A 36 -13.76 -7.93 -15.50
C ARG A 36 -12.49 -7.87 -14.65
N ILE A 37 -12.40 -6.90 -13.72
CA ILE A 37 -11.30 -6.84 -12.74
C ILE A 37 -11.31 -8.12 -11.90
N TRP A 38 -12.43 -8.47 -11.31
CA TRP A 38 -12.56 -9.69 -10.50
C TRP A 38 -12.35 -10.98 -11.30
N ALA A 39 -12.72 -11.00 -12.58
CA ALA A 39 -12.44 -12.10 -13.50
C ALA A 39 -10.97 -12.14 -13.97
N ARG A 40 -10.15 -11.17 -13.52
CA ARG A 40 -8.74 -11.01 -13.93
C ARG A 40 -8.59 -10.92 -15.45
N ASP A 41 -9.53 -10.25 -16.12
CA ASP A 41 -9.54 -10.08 -17.58
C ASP A 41 -8.60 -8.95 -18.01
N PRO A 42 -7.40 -9.25 -18.54
CA PRO A 42 -6.40 -8.24 -18.89
C PRO A 42 -6.80 -7.39 -20.10
N ALA A 43 -7.78 -7.86 -20.91
CA ALA A 43 -8.26 -7.10 -22.05
C ALA A 43 -9.09 -5.87 -21.65
N LEU A 44 -9.36 -5.69 -20.34
CA LEU A 44 -9.93 -4.46 -19.80
C LEU A 44 -8.97 -3.27 -20.02
N TRP A 45 -7.66 -3.49 -19.92
CA TRP A 45 -6.64 -2.46 -19.97
C TRP A 45 -5.88 -2.42 -21.30
N LYS A 46 -5.40 -3.56 -21.78
CA LYS A 46 -4.53 -3.63 -22.96
C LYS A 46 -4.95 -4.74 -23.92
N ALA A 47 -4.84 -4.46 -25.23
CA ALA A 47 -5.12 -5.44 -26.28
C ALA A 47 -3.89 -6.32 -26.61
N ALA A 48 -2.66 -5.81 -26.44
CA ALA A 48 -1.44 -6.52 -26.77
C ALA A 48 -1.22 -7.77 -25.88
N PRO A 49 -0.96 -8.97 -26.48
CA PRO A 49 -0.84 -10.23 -25.72
C PRO A 49 0.26 -10.20 -24.65
N ASP A 50 1.40 -9.55 -24.91
CA ASP A 50 2.51 -9.47 -23.96
C ASP A 50 2.12 -8.65 -22.72
N HIS A 51 1.43 -7.52 -22.91
CA HIS A 51 0.90 -6.73 -21.80
C HIS A 51 -0.17 -7.52 -21.04
N GLN A 52 -1.06 -8.23 -21.73
CA GLN A 52 -2.08 -9.06 -21.08
C GLN A 52 -1.48 -10.16 -20.21
N LYS A 53 -0.36 -10.77 -20.65
CA LYS A 53 0.35 -11.78 -19.85
C LYS A 53 0.88 -11.18 -18.54
N ILE A 54 1.47 -9.99 -18.58
CA ILE A 54 1.96 -9.28 -17.39
C ILE A 54 0.81 -8.95 -16.46
N ILE A 55 -0.26 -8.33 -16.98
CA ILE A 55 -1.44 -7.92 -16.19
C ILE A 55 -2.07 -9.13 -15.50
N ARG A 56 -2.30 -10.22 -16.24
CA ARG A 56 -2.91 -11.44 -15.68
C ARG A 56 -2.10 -11.99 -14.51
N ASN A 57 -0.78 -11.84 -14.56
CA ASN A 57 0.15 -12.31 -13.52
C ASN A 57 0.40 -11.26 -12.42
N SER A 58 -0.44 -10.23 -12.33
CA SER A 58 -0.29 -9.13 -11.37
C SER A 58 -1.57 -8.83 -10.57
N LEU A 59 -2.60 -9.69 -10.68
CA LEU A 59 -3.92 -9.47 -10.08
C LEU A 59 -4.21 -10.37 -8.87
N GLY A 60 -3.19 -11.01 -8.30
CA GLY A 60 -3.33 -11.87 -7.12
C GLY A 60 -3.75 -11.13 -5.85
N TRP A 61 -3.48 -9.82 -5.78
CA TRP A 61 -3.90 -8.96 -4.68
C TRP A 61 -5.42 -8.97 -4.42
N LEU A 62 -6.24 -9.20 -5.44
CA LEU A 62 -7.71 -9.30 -5.31
C LEU A 62 -8.15 -10.37 -4.29
N THR A 63 -7.37 -11.42 -4.11
CA THR A 63 -7.73 -12.56 -3.27
C THR A 63 -6.70 -12.91 -2.20
N VAL A 64 -5.61 -12.16 -2.11
CA VAL A 64 -4.50 -12.45 -1.18
C VAL A 64 -4.93 -12.48 0.29
N THR A 65 -5.94 -11.69 0.66
CA THR A 65 -6.49 -11.64 2.02
C THR A 65 -7.00 -13.00 2.48
N THR A 66 -7.57 -13.80 1.58
CA THR A 66 -7.97 -15.18 1.90
C THR A 66 -6.78 -16.03 2.33
N THR A 67 -5.67 -15.94 1.58
CA THR A 67 -4.42 -16.65 1.92
C THR A 67 -3.87 -16.20 3.26
N ILE A 68 -3.82 -14.90 3.52
CA ILE A 68 -3.31 -14.35 4.78
C ILE A 68 -4.21 -14.73 5.95
N ARG A 69 -5.54 -14.67 5.80
CA ARG A 69 -6.47 -15.10 6.86
C ARG A 69 -6.26 -16.57 7.24
N GLN A 70 -6.07 -17.45 6.26
CA GLN A 70 -5.77 -18.87 6.51
C GLN A 70 -4.44 -19.07 7.26
N ARG A 71 -3.51 -18.13 7.14
CA ARG A 71 -2.19 -18.15 7.78
C ARG A 71 -2.12 -17.32 9.06
N ALA A 72 -3.16 -16.58 9.42
CA ALA A 72 -3.13 -15.62 10.52
C ALA A 72 -2.72 -16.26 11.86
N ALA A 73 -3.24 -17.45 12.18
CA ALA A 73 -2.85 -18.18 13.38
C ALA A 73 -1.36 -18.58 13.38
N ASN A 74 -0.82 -18.98 12.20
CA ASN A 74 0.59 -19.32 12.06
C ASN A 74 1.48 -18.06 12.19
N LEU A 75 1.04 -16.92 11.68
CA LEU A 75 1.74 -15.65 11.84
C LEU A 75 1.76 -15.20 13.30
N ALA A 76 0.62 -15.26 13.98
CA ALA A 76 0.55 -14.95 15.42
C ALA A 76 1.43 -15.88 16.25
N GLY A 77 1.41 -17.20 15.98
CA GLY A 77 2.30 -18.16 16.62
C GLY A 77 3.78 -17.86 16.37
N PHE A 78 4.13 -17.41 15.16
CA PHE A 78 5.49 -16.99 14.87
C PHE A 78 5.91 -15.73 15.61
N ALA A 79 5.04 -14.75 15.79
CA ALA A 79 5.34 -13.56 16.60
C ALA A 79 5.60 -13.92 18.06
N VAL A 80 4.82 -14.86 18.61
CA VAL A 80 5.06 -15.40 19.97
C VAL A 80 6.42 -16.11 20.05
N GLU A 81 6.77 -16.95 19.05
CA GLU A 81 8.08 -17.61 18.96
C GLU A 81 9.23 -16.60 18.98
N VAL A 82 9.09 -15.52 18.20
CA VAL A 82 10.10 -14.43 18.10
C VAL A 82 10.27 -13.73 19.46
N GLY A 83 9.17 -13.43 20.15
CA GLY A 83 9.22 -12.86 21.50
C GLY A 83 9.88 -13.79 22.52
N GLN A 84 9.53 -15.08 22.52
CA GLN A 84 10.12 -16.10 23.40
C GLN A 84 11.61 -16.32 23.11
N ALA A 85 12.06 -16.15 21.87
CA ALA A 85 13.47 -16.19 21.49
C ALA A 85 14.27 -14.96 21.98
N GLY A 86 13.60 -13.97 22.59
CA GLY A 86 14.21 -12.80 23.21
C GLY A 86 14.59 -11.69 22.23
N PHE A 87 14.03 -11.67 21.02
CA PHE A 87 14.19 -10.55 20.09
C PHE A 87 13.43 -9.32 20.60
N THR A 88 14.11 -8.18 20.59
CA THR A 88 13.57 -6.87 20.99
C THR A 88 13.45 -5.90 19.82
N HIS A 89 14.16 -6.20 18.72
CA HIS A 89 14.16 -5.41 17.52
C HIS A 89 13.87 -6.28 16.30
N VAL A 90 13.19 -5.72 15.36
CA VAL A 90 13.03 -6.23 13.99
C VAL A 90 13.58 -5.18 13.04
N LEU A 91 14.55 -5.53 12.21
CA LEU A 91 15.05 -4.66 11.15
C LEU A 91 14.61 -5.24 9.80
N LEU A 92 13.72 -4.54 9.12
CA LEU A 92 13.29 -4.90 7.78
C LEU A 92 14.24 -4.28 6.77
N LEU A 93 14.81 -5.13 5.92
CA LEU A 93 15.67 -4.81 4.79
C LEU A 93 14.82 -4.95 3.52
N GLY A 94 14.28 -3.85 3.03
CA GLY A 94 13.30 -3.85 1.94
C GLY A 94 13.40 -2.57 1.11
N MET A 95 12.92 -2.62 -0.14
CA MET A 95 12.82 -1.47 -1.03
C MET A 95 11.42 -1.38 -1.62
N GLY A 96 10.88 -0.16 -1.73
CA GLY A 96 9.59 0.11 -2.36
C GLY A 96 8.45 -0.73 -1.78
N GLY A 97 7.74 -1.52 -2.61
CA GLY A 97 6.62 -2.36 -2.16
C GLY A 97 6.96 -3.37 -1.06
N SER A 98 8.25 -3.67 -0.83
CA SER A 98 8.67 -4.55 0.27
C SER A 98 8.89 -3.81 1.59
N SER A 99 8.89 -2.47 1.60
CA SER A 99 9.16 -1.63 2.78
C SER A 99 8.01 -0.68 3.13
N LEU A 100 7.34 -0.10 2.13
CA LEU A 100 6.40 1.01 2.34
C LEU A 100 5.19 0.63 3.21
N CYS A 101 4.51 -0.48 2.93
CA CYS A 101 3.39 -0.88 3.78
C CYS A 101 3.80 -1.19 5.23
N PRO A 102 4.88 -1.97 5.49
CA PRO A 102 5.41 -2.13 6.84
C PRO A 102 5.71 -0.81 7.54
N ASP A 103 6.28 0.15 6.83
CA ASP A 103 6.61 1.45 7.40
C ASP A 103 5.36 2.28 7.73
N VAL A 104 4.36 2.28 6.83
CA VAL A 104 3.05 2.88 7.10
C VAL A 104 2.41 2.29 8.36
N LEU A 105 2.39 0.96 8.48
CA LEU A 105 1.77 0.29 9.63
C LEU A 105 2.53 0.58 10.93
N ARG A 106 3.87 0.60 10.89
CA ARG A 106 4.72 0.96 12.02
C ARG A 106 4.49 2.41 12.47
N LEU A 107 4.43 3.35 11.52
CA LEU A 107 4.25 4.77 11.83
C LEU A 107 2.84 5.08 12.35
N THR A 108 1.84 4.36 11.84
CA THR A 108 0.44 4.56 12.24
C THR A 108 0.10 3.91 13.58
N PHE A 109 0.50 2.65 13.78
CA PHE A 109 0.07 1.87 14.96
C PHE A 109 1.13 1.82 16.06
N GLY A 110 2.39 2.13 15.74
CA GLY A 110 3.50 1.86 16.65
C GLY A 110 3.70 0.35 16.87
N GLY A 111 4.32 0.00 17.98
CA GLY A 111 4.48 -1.38 18.45
C GLY A 111 3.61 -1.66 19.66
N ALA A 112 3.01 -2.83 19.73
CA ALA A 112 2.28 -3.25 20.93
C ALA A 112 3.25 -3.59 22.07
N ALA A 113 2.82 -3.36 23.32
CA ALA A 113 3.62 -3.70 24.49
C ALA A 113 3.99 -5.19 24.51
N GLY A 114 5.25 -5.51 24.72
CA GLY A 114 5.75 -6.88 24.74
C GLY A 114 6.18 -7.42 23.36
N PHE A 115 6.04 -6.66 22.29
CA PHE A 115 6.49 -7.01 20.95
C PHE A 115 7.76 -6.24 20.57
N PRO A 116 8.57 -6.75 19.62
CA PRO A 116 9.76 -6.06 19.14
C PRO A 116 9.44 -4.72 18.48
N THR A 117 10.37 -3.78 18.55
CA THR A 117 10.30 -2.53 17.78
C THR A 117 10.73 -2.79 16.33
N LEU A 118 9.93 -2.37 15.37
CA LEU A 118 10.25 -2.45 13.95
C LEU A 118 10.99 -1.19 13.48
N ALA A 119 12.08 -1.38 12.76
CA ALA A 119 12.72 -0.36 11.95
C ALA A 119 12.77 -0.82 10.48
N VAL A 120 12.73 0.11 9.55
CA VAL A 120 12.71 -0.17 8.11
C VAL A 120 13.91 0.51 7.46
N LEU A 121 14.80 -0.29 6.87
CA LEU A 121 15.96 0.17 6.11
C LEU A 121 15.68 0.00 4.62
N ASP A 122 15.49 1.11 3.94
CA ASP A 122 15.17 1.20 2.50
C ASP A 122 16.08 2.21 1.76
N THR A 123 17.24 2.50 2.32
CA THR A 123 18.25 3.38 1.71
C THR A 123 19.63 2.75 1.81
N THR A 124 20.42 2.84 0.74
CA THR A 124 21.81 2.39 0.70
C THR A 124 22.81 3.46 1.15
N ASP A 125 22.34 4.62 1.60
CA ASP A 125 23.22 5.63 2.17
C ASP A 125 24.01 5.06 3.35
N PRO A 126 25.37 5.08 3.32
CA PRO A 126 26.18 4.46 4.35
C PRO A 126 25.99 5.06 5.76
N ALA A 127 25.69 6.36 5.84
CA ALA A 127 25.45 7.00 7.13
C ALA A 127 24.12 6.52 7.74
N SER A 128 23.10 6.36 6.92
CA SER A 128 21.80 5.80 7.33
C SER A 128 21.96 4.34 7.77
N VAL A 129 22.66 3.50 6.98
CA VAL A 129 22.90 2.09 7.34
C VAL A 129 23.63 1.99 8.69
N GLN A 130 24.64 2.84 8.92
CA GLN A 130 25.37 2.88 10.19
C GLN A 130 24.51 3.35 11.35
N ALA A 131 23.62 4.33 11.12
CA ALA A 131 22.68 4.81 12.13
C ALA A 131 21.69 3.69 12.55
N PHE A 132 21.17 2.91 11.62
CA PHE A 132 20.33 1.75 11.93
C PHE A 132 21.09 0.68 12.71
N GLU A 133 22.34 0.39 12.33
CA GLU A 133 23.18 -0.56 13.09
C GLU A 133 23.38 -0.13 14.54
N GLN A 134 23.61 1.16 14.77
CA GLN A 134 23.82 1.71 16.13
C GLN A 134 22.50 1.78 16.94
N ALA A 135 21.38 1.87 16.27
CA ALA A 135 20.05 2.00 16.92
C ALA A 135 19.50 0.65 17.39
N VAL A 136 20.02 -0.49 16.93
CA VAL A 136 19.51 -1.81 17.27
C VAL A 136 20.49 -2.61 18.11
N ASP A 137 19.98 -3.48 18.97
CA ASP A 137 20.78 -4.50 19.68
C ASP A 137 20.99 -5.71 18.74
N LEU A 138 22.09 -5.74 17.99
CA LEU A 138 22.37 -6.79 17.00
C LEU A 138 22.15 -8.22 17.51
N PRO A 139 22.63 -8.62 18.72
CA PRO A 139 22.35 -9.93 19.29
C PRO A 139 20.88 -10.28 19.47
N ARG A 140 20.00 -9.26 19.61
CA ARG A 140 18.57 -9.39 19.87
C ARG A 140 17.71 -8.81 18.74
N THR A 141 18.27 -8.70 17.53
CA THR A 141 17.60 -8.20 16.34
C THR A 141 17.23 -9.36 15.41
N LEU A 142 15.96 -9.42 14.99
CA LEU A 142 15.50 -10.26 13.89
C LEU A 142 15.54 -9.44 12.60
N PHE A 143 16.22 -9.93 11.58
CA PHE A 143 16.31 -9.29 10.27
C PHE A 143 15.29 -9.89 9.32
N ILE A 144 14.49 -9.05 8.67
CA ILE A 144 13.58 -9.44 7.58
C ILE A 144 14.24 -9.06 6.25
N VAL A 145 14.66 -10.05 5.48
CA VAL A 145 15.16 -9.83 4.12
C VAL A 145 13.97 -9.92 3.17
N ALA A 146 13.51 -8.79 2.64
CA ALA A 146 12.27 -8.70 1.87
C ALA A 146 12.55 -8.29 0.42
N SER A 147 12.40 -9.24 -0.52
CA SER A 147 12.55 -8.98 -1.95
C SER A 147 11.70 -9.96 -2.75
N LYS A 148 10.75 -9.42 -3.56
CA LYS A 148 9.88 -10.23 -4.42
C LYS A 148 10.70 -11.11 -5.38
N SER A 149 11.60 -10.52 -6.14
CA SER A 149 12.46 -11.21 -7.12
C SER A 149 13.61 -11.98 -6.48
N GLY A 150 13.96 -11.64 -5.25
CA GLY A 150 15.16 -12.15 -4.58
C GLY A 150 16.48 -11.72 -5.22
N THR A 151 16.45 -10.72 -6.11
CA THR A 151 17.63 -10.26 -6.88
C THR A 151 17.89 -8.75 -6.74
N THR A 152 17.12 -8.05 -5.91
CA THR A 152 17.27 -6.60 -5.68
C THR A 152 18.66 -6.33 -5.12
N PRO A 153 19.53 -5.55 -5.80
CA PRO A 153 20.92 -5.37 -5.39
C PRO A 153 21.06 -4.75 -3.99
N GLU A 154 20.23 -3.77 -3.67
CA GLU A 154 20.21 -3.10 -2.37
C GLU A 154 19.95 -4.11 -1.24
N ILE A 155 18.96 -4.97 -1.44
CA ILE A 155 18.60 -6.00 -0.44
C ILE A 155 19.73 -7.01 -0.26
N THR A 156 20.40 -7.38 -1.36
CA THR A 156 21.56 -8.26 -1.32
C THR A 156 22.70 -7.61 -0.52
N ALA A 157 22.95 -6.31 -0.74
CA ALA A 157 23.98 -5.57 -0.02
C ALA A 157 23.67 -5.47 1.49
N PHE A 158 22.41 -5.13 1.85
CA PHE A 158 21.98 -5.08 3.25
C PHE A 158 22.13 -6.45 3.93
N TYR A 159 21.66 -7.50 3.27
CA TYR A 159 21.78 -8.86 3.78
C TYR A 159 23.25 -9.23 4.03
N GLN A 160 24.11 -9.04 3.06
CA GLN A 160 25.54 -9.37 3.19
C GLN A 160 26.19 -8.60 4.34
N TYR A 161 25.89 -7.31 4.46
CA TYR A 161 26.43 -6.46 5.52
C TYR A 161 26.02 -6.95 6.91
N PHE A 162 24.73 -7.10 7.17
CA PHE A 162 24.24 -7.49 8.49
C PHE A 162 24.51 -8.96 8.78
N PHE A 163 24.46 -9.84 7.78
CA PHE A 163 24.77 -11.25 7.96
C PHE A 163 26.22 -11.47 8.39
N ALA A 164 27.17 -10.75 7.80
CA ALA A 164 28.58 -10.81 8.20
C ALA A 164 28.76 -10.40 9.67
N LYS A 165 28.10 -9.35 10.12
CA LYS A 165 28.15 -8.88 11.52
C LYS A 165 27.50 -9.88 12.48
N VAL A 166 26.33 -10.39 12.16
CA VAL A 166 25.66 -11.41 12.99
C VAL A 166 26.46 -12.72 13.02
N ARG A 167 27.09 -13.10 11.90
CA ARG A 167 27.95 -14.27 11.83
C ARG A 167 29.17 -14.14 12.72
N ALA A 168 29.76 -12.95 12.82
CA ALA A 168 30.84 -12.68 13.76
C ALA A 168 30.43 -12.87 15.24
N LEU A 169 29.15 -12.65 15.56
CA LEU A 169 28.59 -12.78 16.92
C LEU A 169 28.06 -14.20 17.21
N LYS A 170 27.42 -14.86 16.25
CA LYS A 170 26.66 -16.11 16.45
C LYS A 170 27.27 -17.32 15.73
N GLY A 171 28.29 -17.12 14.91
CA GLY A 171 28.93 -18.19 14.12
C GLY A 171 27.93 -18.84 13.14
N GLU A 172 27.90 -20.16 13.13
CA GLU A 172 27.00 -20.96 12.26
C GLU A 172 25.50 -20.80 12.56
N ARG A 173 25.13 -20.18 13.69
CA ARG A 173 23.77 -19.91 14.09
C ARG A 173 23.27 -18.54 13.60
N ALA A 174 24.03 -17.83 12.79
CA ALA A 174 23.66 -16.49 12.29
C ALA A 174 22.30 -16.48 11.60
N GLY A 175 22.01 -17.50 10.79
CA GLY A 175 20.74 -17.60 10.06
C GLY A 175 19.49 -17.60 10.94
N GLU A 176 19.60 -18.01 12.22
CA GLU A 176 18.48 -17.99 13.16
C GLU A 176 17.95 -16.57 13.47
N GLN A 177 18.76 -15.53 13.18
CA GLN A 177 18.35 -14.12 13.29
C GLN A 177 17.76 -13.55 11.99
N PHE A 178 17.59 -14.36 10.95
CA PHE A 178 17.08 -13.92 9.67
C PHE A 178 15.79 -14.65 9.29
N ILE A 179 14.90 -13.92 8.64
CA ILE A 179 13.78 -14.47 7.87
C ILE A 179 13.80 -13.87 6.48
N ALA A 180 13.20 -14.57 5.52
CA ALA A 180 13.01 -14.06 4.18
C ALA A 180 11.54 -13.93 3.85
N ILE A 181 11.18 -12.89 3.06
CA ILE A 181 9.89 -12.76 2.38
C ILE A 181 10.21 -12.60 0.89
N THR A 182 9.78 -13.57 0.08
CA THR A 182 10.13 -13.63 -1.34
C THR A 182 9.14 -14.49 -2.12
N ASP A 183 9.18 -14.44 -3.45
CA ASP A 183 8.43 -15.39 -4.27
C ASP A 183 9.13 -16.76 -4.32
N ALA A 184 8.36 -17.81 -4.62
CA ALA A 184 8.90 -19.14 -4.77
C ALA A 184 9.90 -19.24 -5.95
N GLY A 185 10.97 -20.03 -5.79
CA GLY A 185 11.98 -20.27 -6.83
C GLY A 185 13.04 -19.19 -6.95
N THR A 186 13.02 -18.17 -6.10
CA THR A 186 13.96 -17.06 -6.13
C THR A 186 15.34 -17.42 -5.57
N PRO A 187 16.39 -16.64 -5.90
CA PRO A 187 17.70 -16.76 -5.24
C PRO A 187 17.62 -16.57 -3.72
N LEU A 188 16.76 -15.68 -3.23
CA LEU A 188 16.61 -15.41 -1.80
C LEU A 188 16.01 -16.62 -1.05
N GLU A 189 15.09 -17.37 -1.65
CA GLU A 189 14.59 -18.62 -1.08
C GLU A 189 15.74 -19.62 -0.87
N ARG A 190 16.61 -19.79 -1.88
CA ARG A 190 17.80 -20.66 -1.78
C ARG A 190 18.77 -20.17 -0.71
N THR A 191 19.07 -18.87 -0.70
CA THR A 191 19.92 -18.25 0.33
C THR A 191 19.37 -18.52 1.73
N GLY A 192 18.05 -18.39 1.92
CA GLY A 192 17.41 -18.66 3.21
C GLY A 192 17.56 -20.12 3.66
N ALA A 193 17.46 -21.06 2.72
CA ALA A 193 17.66 -22.49 3.00
C ALA A 193 19.13 -22.80 3.34
N GLU A 194 20.07 -22.33 2.52
CA GLU A 194 21.52 -22.58 2.69
C GLU A 194 22.07 -21.94 3.97
N ALA A 195 21.69 -20.70 4.26
CA ALA A 195 22.10 -19.97 5.46
C ALA A 195 21.25 -20.32 6.70
N LYS A 196 20.32 -21.27 6.59
CA LYS A 196 19.45 -21.76 7.68
C LYS A 196 18.68 -20.61 8.36
N PHE A 197 18.00 -19.79 7.55
CA PHE A 197 17.14 -18.75 8.09
C PHE A 197 16.05 -19.36 8.98
N ARG A 198 15.66 -18.62 10.01
CA ARG A 198 14.61 -19.02 10.95
C ARG A 198 13.32 -19.40 10.22
N ARG A 199 12.95 -18.63 9.19
CA ARG A 199 11.76 -18.89 8.34
C ARG A 199 11.91 -18.24 6.97
N VAL A 200 11.28 -18.85 5.98
CA VAL A 200 11.08 -18.27 4.65
C VAL A 200 9.59 -18.21 4.38
N PHE A 201 9.07 -17.02 4.13
CA PHE A 201 7.67 -16.78 3.74
C PHE A 201 7.61 -16.65 2.23
N LEU A 202 6.98 -17.62 1.57
CA LEU A 202 6.80 -17.63 0.12
C LEU A 202 5.54 -16.88 -0.24
N ASN A 203 5.70 -15.72 -0.87
CA ASN A 203 4.59 -14.87 -1.31
C ASN A 203 3.98 -15.40 -2.61
N PRO A 204 2.65 -15.23 -2.83
CA PRO A 204 2.06 -15.51 -4.13
C PRO A 204 2.72 -14.69 -5.24
N SER A 205 3.18 -15.36 -6.30
CA SER A 205 4.00 -14.73 -7.35
C SER A 205 3.20 -13.84 -8.30
N ASP A 206 1.86 -13.95 -8.28
CA ASP A 206 0.94 -13.16 -9.11
C ASP A 206 0.53 -11.82 -8.49
N ILE A 207 1.37 -11.27 -7.60
CA ILE A 207 1.17 -9.96 -6.95
C ILE A 207 2.34 -9.03 -7.32
N GLY A 208 2.04 -7.87 -7.90
CA GLY A 208 3.04 -6.83 -8.15
C GLY A 208 3.57 -6.22 -6.84
N GLY A 209 4.85 -5.77 -6.82
CA GLY A 209 5.47 -5.24 -5.59
C GLY A 209 4.64 -4.13 -4.91
N ARG A 210 4.20 -3.13 -5.65
CA ARG A 210 3.38 -2.02 -5.12
C ARG A 210 1.96 -2.42 -4.69
N TYR A 211 1.47 -3.60 -5.13
CA TYR A 211 0.19 -4.22 -4.73
C TYR A 211 0.35 -5.28 -3.63
N SER A 212 1.51 -5.38 -2.99
CA SER A 212 1.80 -6.43 -2.02
C SER A 212 1.48 -6.05 -0.56
N ALA A 213 0.87 -4.91 -0.33
CA ALA A 213 0.57 -4.40 1.01
C ALA A 213 -0.15 -5.43 1.89
N LEU A 214 -1.17 -6.09 1.36
CA LEU A 214 -2.00 -7.06 2.07
C LEU A 214 -1.49 -8.51 1.95
N SER A 215 -0.26 -8.70 1.47
CA SER A 215 0.41 -10.00 1.38
C SER A 215 1.36 -10.24 2.57
N PHE A 216 2.21 -11.27 2.50
CA PHE A 216 3.24 -11.48 3.53
C PHE A 216 4.19 -10.29 3.69
N PHE A 217 4.42 -9.50 2.64
CA PHE A 217 5.28 -8.31 2.72
C PHE A 217 4.79 -7.29 3.74
N GLY A 218 3.48 -7.05 3.84
CA GLY A 218 2.91 -6.19 4.88
C GLY A 218 2.56 -6.93 6.16
N MET A 219 1.97 -8.13 6.05
CA MET A 219 1.34 -8.80 7.20
C MET A 219 2.31 -9.52 8.13
N VAL A 220 3.47 -9.99 7.64
CA VAL A 220 4.51 -10.57 8.52
C VAL A 220 5.11 -9.50 9.43
N PRO A 221 5.62 -8.36 8.93
CA PRO A 221 6.12 -7.29 9.79
C PRO A 221 5.05 -6.74 10.74
N ALA A 222 3.81 -6.57 10.27
CA ALA A 222 2.68 -6.12 11.08
C ALA A 222 2.42 -7.03 12.28
N THR A 223 2.42 -8.35 12.06
CA THR A 223 2.22 -9.32 13.14
C THR A 223 3.38 -9.29 14.15
N LEU A 224 4.61 -9.09 13.68
CA LEU A 224 5.80 -9.04 14.55
C LEU A 224 5.83 -7.84 15.49
N ILE A 225 5.15 -6.75 15.17
CA ILE A 225 4.97 -5.59 16.06
C ILE A 225 3.70 -5.68 16.93
N GLY A 226 2.98 -6.79 16.86
CA GLY A 226 1.78 -7.03 17.66
C GLY A 226 0.50 -6.39 17.12
N LEU A 227 0.47 -5.99 15.85
CA LEU A 227 -0.76 -5.52 15.21
C LEU A 227 -1.78 -6.66 15.10
N ASP A 228 -3.03 -6.39 15.43
CA ASP A 228 -4.13 -7.32 15.21
C ASP A 228 -4.45 -7.40 13.69
N VAL A 229 -3.73 -8.30 13.02
CA VAL A 229 -3.87 -8.51 11.56
C VAL A 229 -5.27 -9.04 11.20
N LEU A 230 -5.91 -9.82 12.08
CA LEU A 230 -7.28 -10.29 11.81
C LEU A 230 -8.28 -9.13 11.79
N ARG A 231 -8.17 -8.20 12.73
CA ARG A 231 -9.00 -6.98 12.74
C ARG A 231 -8.75 -6.11 11.51
N LEU A 232 -7.48 -5.98 11.08
CA LEU A 232 -7.15 -5.27 9.84
C LEU A 232 -7.80 -5.95 8.63
N LEU A 233 -7.67 -7.28 8.52
CA LEU A 233 -8.24 -8.07 7.41
C LEU A 233 -9.78 -8.02 7.37
N GLU A 234 -10.45 -7.90 8.50
CA GLU A 234 -11.91 -7.70 8.55
C GLU A 234 -12.33 -6.39 7.86
N ARG A 235 -11.54 -5.33 8.00
CA ARG A 235 -11.79 -4.06 7.29
C ARG A 235 -11.54 -4.23 5.78
N VAL A 236 -10.45 -4.92 5.40
CA VAL A 236 -10.14 -5.24 4.01
C VAL A 236 -11.27 -6.03 3.36
N GLU A 237 -11.74 -7.11 4.00
CA GLU A 237 -12.79 -7.97 3.45
C GLU A 237 -14.12 -7.26 3.29
N ARG A 238 -14.48 -6.36 4.22
CA ARG A 238 -15.65 -5.49 4.07
C ARG A 238 -15.52 -4.60 2.82
N MET A 239 -14.37 -3.96 2.63
CA MET A 239 -14.12 -3.14 1.45
C MET A 239 -14.14 -3.99 0.17
N ALA A 240 -13.48 -5.13 0.15
CA ALA A 240 -13.50 -6.06 -0.98
C ALA A 240 -14.93 -6.51 -1.32
N HIS A 241 -15.78 -6.70 -0.29
CA HIS A 241 -17.20 -7.04 -0.50
C HIS A 241 -17.97 -5.90 -1.18
N THR A 242 -17.75 -4.65 -0.78
CA THR A 242 -18.39 -3.50 -1.40
C THR A 242 -17.82 -3.17 -2.79
N CYS A 243 -16.64 -3.68 -3.13
CA CYS A 243 -16.03 -3.58 -4.46
C CYS A 243 -16.38 -4.75 -5.40
N ARG A 244 -17.30 -5.65 -5.02
CA ARG A 244 -17.68 -6.81 -5.85
C ARG A 244 -18.34 -6.42 -7.17
N ALA A 245 -18.29 -7.36 -8.11
CA ALA A 245 -18.88 -7.25 -9.44
C ALA A 245 -20.40 -6.95 -9.44
N SER A 246 -21.12 -7.42 -8.41
CA SER A 246 -22.56 -7.22 -8.25
C SER A 246 -22.96 -5.83 -7.74
N VAL A 247 -21.98 -5.04 -7.26
CA VAL A 247 -22.25 -3.69 -6.75
C VAL A 247 -22.27 -2.71 -7.92
N PRO A 248 -23.32 -1.88 -8.06
CA PRO A 248 -23.40 -0.89 -9.13
C PRO A 248 -22.18 0.05 -9.11
N ALA A 249 -21.71 0.47 -10.30
CA ALA A 249 -20.49 1.26 -10.43
C ALA A 249 -20.45 2.50 -9.52
N ARG A 250 -21.59 3.19 -9.34
CA ARG A 250 -21.69 4.38 -8.47
C ARG A 250 -21.67 4.08 -6.98
N GLU A 251 -22.01 2.85 -6.59
CA GLU A 251 -22.05 2.39 -5.21
C GLU A 251 -20.80 1.60 -4.82
N ASN A 252 -19.96 1.27 -5.79
CA ASN A 252 -18.72 0.54 -5.61
C ASN A 252 -17.57 1.52 -5.27
N PRO A 253 -16.99 1.48 -4.05
CA PRO A 253 -16.05 2.51 -3.60
C PRO A 253 -14.78 2.60 -4.43
N GLY A 254 -14.28 1.46 -4.92
CA GLY A 254 -13.09 1.44 -5.76
C GLY A 254 -13.39 1.96 -7.18
N VAL A 255 -14.54 1.60 -7.75
CA VAL A 255 -14.99 2.15 -9.06
C VAL A 255 -15.27 3.65 -8.92
N TRP A 256 -15.93 4.06 -7.84
CA TRP A 256 -16.26 5.46 -7.57
C TRP A 256 -15.00 6.33 -7.54
N LEU A 257 -14.00 5.94 -6.76
CA LEU A 257 -12.75 6.70 -6.65
C LEU A 257 -11.97 6.70 -7.98
N GLY A 258 -11.78 5.53 -8.60
CA GLY A 258 -11.02 5.40 -9.84
C GLY A 258 -11.68 6.13 -11.03
N ALA A 259 -13.01 6.16 -11.10
CA ALA A 259 -13.76 6.91 -12.12
C ALA A 259 -13.57 8.43 -11.98
N ILE A 260 -13.70 8.95 -10.75
CA ILE A 260 -13.51 10.38 -10.47
C ILE A 260 -12.10 10.81 -10.83
N LEU A 261 -11.08 10.11 -10.30
CA LEU A 261 -9.68 10.46 -10.55
C LEU A 261 -9.33 10.33 -12.04
N GLY A 262 -9.80 9.27 -12.71
CA GLY A 262 -9.54 9.07 -14.14
C GLY A 262 -10.22 10.11 -15.03
N ALA A 263 -11.47 10.51 -14.72
CA ALA A 263 -12.17 11.55 -15.46
C ALA A 263 -11.49 12.92 -15.28
N LEU A 264 -11.08 13.25 -14.05
CA LEU A 264 -10.39 14.50 -13.76
C LEU A 264 -9.00 14.55 -14.43
N ALA A 265 -8.24 13.46 -14.39
CA ALA A 265 -6.93 13.39 -15.05
C ALA A 265 -7.03 13.57 -16.56
N LYS A 266 -8.03 12.98 -17.22
CA LYS A 266 -8.29 13.21 -18.68
C LYS A 266 -8.57 14.67 -19.03
N LEU A 267 -9.04 15.45 -18.06
CA LEU A 267 -9.32 16.87 -18.22
C LEU A 267 -8.21 17.78 -17.70
N GLY A 268 -7.02 17.21 -17.46
CA GLY A 268 -5.84 17.95 -17.05
C GLY A 268 -5.68 18.14 -15.52
N ARG A 269 -6.59 17.58 -14.70
CA ARG A 269 -6.44 17.53 -13.25
C ARG A 269 -5.64 16.27 -12.86
N ASP A 270 -4.37 16.26 -13.19
CA ASP A 270 -3.49 15.08 -13.14
C ASP A 270 -2.45 15.13 -11.99
N LYS A 271 -2.51 16.10 -11.09
CA LYS A 271 -1.75 16.16 -9.83
C LYS A 271 -2.67 15.87 -8.65
N LEU A 272 -2.48 14.73 -8.03
CA LEU A 272 -3.28 14.24 -6.91
C LEU A 272 -2.59 14.54 -5.59
N THR A 273 -3.04 15.56 -4.89
CA THR A 273 -2.50 15.93 -3.57
C THR A 273 -3.23 15.18 -2.46
N PHE A 274 -2.47 14.44 -1.64
CA PHE A 274 -2.99 13.78 -0.45
C PHE A 274 -2.99 14.74 0.73
N VAL A 275 -4.14 14.81 1.39
CA VAL A 275 -4.36 15.55 2.63
C VAL A 275 -4.84 14.54 3.66
N CYS A 276 -4.00 14.19 4.62
CA CYS A 276 -4.31 13.14 5.59
C CYS A 276 -4.38 13.73 7.00
N SER A 277 -5.27 13.19 7.84
CA SER A 277 -5.17 13.42 9.27
C SER A 277 -3.79 13.03 9.78
N PRO A 278 -3.21 13.75 10.75
CA PRO A 278 -1.82 13.55 11.19
C PRO A 278 -1.48 12.11 11.57
N GLU A 279 -2.43 11.39 12.15
CA GLU A 279 -2.27 10.03 12.64
C GLU A 279 -2.09 9.00 11.51
N ILE A 280 -2.49 9.35 10.28
CA ILE A 280 -2.46 8.46 9.11
C ILE A 280 -1.68 9.06 7.93
N VAL A 281 -0.91 10.12 8.17
CA VAL A 281 -0.18 10.84 7.11
C VAL A 281 0.77 9.92 6.33
N SER A 282 1.38 8.96 7.00
CA SER A 282 2.29 7.97 6.40
C SER A 282 1.65 7.11 5.31
N PHE A 283 0.31 7.01 5.27
CA PHE A 283 -0.38 6.26 4.21
C PHE A 283 -0.07 6.81 2.81
N GLY A 284 0.22 8.10 2.71
CA GLY A 284 0.64 8.77 1.48
C GLY A 284 1.86 8.12 0.83
N TYR A 285 2.85 7.68 1.61
CA TYR A 285 4.08 7.05 1.10
C TYR A 285 3.82 5.82 0.23
N TRP A 286 2.90 4.95 0.68
CA TRP A 286 2.53 3.76 -0.08
C TRP A 286 1.65 4.08 -1.28
N VAL A 287 0.66 4.97 -1.13
CA VAL A 287 -0.24 5.36 -2.23
C VAL A 287 0.52 6.07 -3.34
N GLU A 288 1.54 6.87 -3.01
CA GLU A 288 2.41 7.52 -3.98
C GLU A 288 3.02 6.48 -4.94
N GLN A 289 3.69 5.45 -4.42
CA GLN A 289 4.26 4.41 -5.25
C GLN A 289 3.18 3.65 -6.03
N LEU A 290 2.08 3.29 -5.38
CA LEU A 290 0.98 2.56 -6.01
C LEU A 290 0.49 3.28 -7.27
N ILE A 291 0.22 4.57 -7.15
CA ILE A 291 -0.34 5.38 -8.23
C ILE A 291 0.71 5.71 -9.29
N ALA A 292 1.87 6.24 -8.89
CA ALA A 292 2.89 6.68 -9.81
C ALA A 292 3.36 5.55 -10.73
N GLU A 293 3.73 4.40 -10.17
CA GLU A 293 4.20 3.26 -10.95
C GLU A 293 3.09 2.57 -11.77
N SER A 294 1.83 2.63 -11.31
CA SER A 294 0.74 1.98 -12.03
C SER A 294 0.23 2.80 -13.19
N THR A 295 0.21 4.11 -13.06
CA THR A 295 -0.46 5.01 -14.00
C THR A 295 0.50 5.78 -14.90
N GLY A 296 1.73 6.04 -14.48
CA GLY A 296 2.75 6.76 -15.24
C GLY A 296 3.30 5.97 -16.44
N LYS A 297 2.46 5.77 -17.46
CA LYS A 297 2.77 4.98 -18.65
C LYS A 297 2.28 5.66 -19.90
N ASP A 298 2.99 5.44 -21.02
CA ASP A 298 2.58 5.89 -22.36
C ASP A 298 2.34 7.42 -22.44
N GLY A 299 3.03 8.21 -21.61
CA GLY A 299 2.85 9.67 -21.53
C GLY A 299 1.58 10.11 -20.82
N ALA A 300 0.89 9.20 -20.15
CA ALA A 300 -0.30 9.45 -19.35
C ALA A 300 -0.03 9.15 -17.87
N GLY A 301 -1.01 9.41 -17.03
CA GLY A 301 -0.97 9.08 -15.60
C GLY A 301 -1.52 10.18 -14.73
N ILE A 302 -1.42 9.97 -13.44
CA ILE A 302 -1.67 10.98 -12.41
C ILE A 302 -0.46 11.02 -11.49
N LEU A 303 0.03 12.22 -11.20
CA LEU A 303 1.17 12.44 -10.32
C LEU A 303 0.67 12.57 -8.89
N PRO A 304 0.94 11.61 -8.01
CA PRO A 304 0.64 11.77 -6.59
C PRO A 304 1.60 12.75 -5.94
N VAL A 305 1.08 13.58 -5.05
CA VAL A 305 1.82 14.53 -4.23
C VAL A 305 1.45 14.27 -2.77
N GLU A 306 2.39 13.75 -2.02
CA GLU A 306 2.23 13.48 -0.60
C GLU A 306 3.15 14.40 0.23
N GLY A 307 2.85 14.60 1.51
CA GLY A 307 3.68 15.39 2.41
C GLY A 307 3.69 16.91 2.12
N GLU A 308 2.93 17.41 1.15
CA GLU A 308 2.81 18.81 0.85
C GLU A 308 2.01 19.54 1.94
N ALA A 309 2.61 20.52 2.59
CA ALA A 309 1.87 21.40 3.49
C ALA A 309 0.89 22.27 2.70
N LEU A 310 -0.42 22.19 3.05
CA LEU A 310 -1.43 22.98 2.36
C LEU A 310 -1.19 24.48 2.52
N GLY A 311 -1.05 25.16 1.37
CA GLY A 311 -1.01 26.60 1.23
C GLY A 311 -2.38 27.22 0.94
N ASP A 312 -2.36 28.53 0.63
CA ASP A 312 -3.56 29.24 0.19
C ASP A 312 -4.08 28.69 -1.14
N PRO A 313 -5.42 28.62 -1.36
CA PRO A 313 -6.00 28.06 -2.58
C PRO A 313 -5.46 28.67 -3.89
N GLY A 314 -5.12 29.95 -3.89
CA GLY A 314 -4.58 30.63 -5.07
C GLY A 314 -3.17 30.20 -5.49
N LEU A 315 -2.48 29.38 -4.70
CA LEU A 315 -1.18 28.82 -5.05
C LEU A 315 -1.29 27.59 -5.95
N TYR A 316 -2.48 27.00 -6.04
CA TYR A 316 -2.72 25.77 -6.80
C TYR A 316 -3.33 26.08 -8.18
N GLY A 317 -2.78 25.45 -9.21
CA GLY A 317 -3.29 25.55 -10.57
C GLY A 317 -4.52 24.69 -10.83
N ASP A 318 -5.02 24.80 -12.07
CA ASP A 318 -6.17 24.00 -12.53
C ASP A 318 -5.83 22.53 -12.83
N ASP A 319 -4.63 22.10 -12.49
CA ASP A 319 -4.13 20.75 -12.66
C ASP A 319 -4.24 19.87 -11.40
N ARG A 320 -4.68 20.44 -10.27
CA ARG A 320 -4.80 19.76 -8.97
C ARG A 320 -6.16 19.12 -8.74
N VAL A 321 -6.12 17.94 -8.14
CA VAL A 321 -7.23 17.30 -7.41
C VAL A 321 -6.73 16.93 -6.01
N PHE A 322 -7.56 17.10 -5.00
CA PHE A 322 -7.21 16.81 -3.62
C PHE A 322 -7.98 15.61 -3.12
N VAL A 323 -7.32 14.73 -2.36
CA VAL A 323 -7.98 13.67 -1.60
C VAL A 323 -7.71 13.89 -0.12
N HIS A 324 -8.77 14.09 0.63
CA HIS A 324 -8.73 14.25 2.09
C HIS A 324 -9.11 12.93 2.77
N LEU A 325 -8.11 12.22 3.32
CA LEU A 325 -8.29 11.08 4.19
C LEU A 325 -8.45 11.56 5.62
N ARG A 326 -9.69 11.56 6.10
CA ARG A 326 -10.07 12.16 7.38
C ARG A 326 -10.41 11.10 8.41
N LEU A 327 -9.60 11.00 9.48
CA LEU A 327 -9.91 10.18 10.63
C LEU A 327 -11.00 10.85 11.48
N HIS A 328 -12.03 10.09 11.90
CA HIS A 328 -13.22 10.62 12.59
C HIS A 328 -12.86 11.42 13.85
N ASP A 329 -11.97 10.87 14.66
CA ASP A 329 -11.58 11.46 15.95
C ASP A 329 -10.43 12.47 15.83
N SER A 330 -9.94 12.75 14.61
CA SER A 330 -8.91 13.78 14.43
C SER A 330 -9.47 15.17 14.73
N MET A 331 -8.76 15.91 15.59
CA MET A 331 -9.16 17.24 16.06
C MET A 331 -8.52 18.37 15.25
N ASP A 332 -7.96 18.08 14.07
CA ASP A 332 -7.26 19.06 13.24
C ASP A 332 -8.25 19.97 12.48
N ARG A 333 -8.80 20.94 13.22
CA ARG A 333 -9.72 21.94 12.68
C ARG A 333 -9.05 22.89 11.68
N GLU A 334 -7.75 23.09 11.80
CA GLU A 334 -6.99 23.95 10.87
C GLU A 334 -6.95 23.28 9.50
N LEU A 335 -6.61 21.99 9.46
CA LEU A 335 -6.60 21.21 8.24
C LEU A 335 -7.98 21.16 7.57
N ASP A 336 -9.04 20.87 8.35
CA ASP A 336 -10.42 20.90 7.86
C ASP A 336 -10.76 22.30 7.27
N GLY A 337 -10.30 23.38 7.91
CA GLY A 337 -10.50 24.75 7.43
C GLY A 337 -9.81 25.02 6.09
N LYS A 338 -8.59 24.54 5.90
CA LYS A 338 -7.81 24.66 4.64
C LYS A 338 -8.48 23.86 3.52
N VAL A 339 -8.89 22.62 3.79
CA VAL A 339 -9.62 21.79 2.82
C VAL A 339 -10.92 22.46 2.36
N ASN A 340 -11.70 23.00 3.29
CA ASN A 340 -12.93 23.73 2.97
C ASN A 340 -12.64 25.01 2.15
N ALA A 341 -11.48 25.65 2.35
CA ALA A 341 -11.09 26.84 1.57
C ALA A 341 -10.77 26.46 0.11
N LEU A 342 -10.07 25.32 -0.11
CA LEU A 342 -9.79 24.77 -1.43
C LEU A 342 -11.08 24.42 -2.18
N GLU A 343 -12.05 23.80 -1.52
CA GLU A 343 -13.35 23.48 -2.12
C GLU A 343 -14.12 24.74 -2.54
N ARG A 344 -14.17 25.75 -1.66
CA ARG A 344 -14.78 27.06 -1.98
C ARG A 344 -14.10 27.78 -3.14
N ALA A 345 -12.83 27.57 -3.33
CA ALA A 345 -12.06 28.12 -4.46
C ALA A 345 -12.30 27.34 -5.78
N GLY A 346 -13.05 26.23 -5.74
CA GLY A 346 -13.43 25.45 -6.92
C GLY A 346 -12.48 24.30 -7.23
N HIS A 347 -11.54 23.96 -6.35
CA HIS A 347 -10.73 22.76 -6.53
C HIS A 347 -11.57 21.48 -6.26
N PRO A 348 -11.45 20.44 -7.09
CA PRO A 348 -12.05 19.15 -6.81
C PRO A 348 -11.45 18.52 -5.55
N ILE A 349 -12.31 18.16 -4.60
CA ILE A 349 -11.92 17.52 -3.33
C ILE A 349 -12.70 16.21 -3.18
N VAL A 350 -11.97 15.13 -2.99
CA VAL A 350 -12.53 13.83 -2.58
C VAL A 350 -12.24 13.64 -1.10
N THR A 351 -13.27 13.60 -0.27
CA THR A 351 -13.11 13.32 1.17
C THR A 351 -13.51 11.88 1.46
N ILE A 352 -12.64 11.15 2.15
CA ILE A 352 -12.82 9.77 2.60
C ILE A 352 -12.70 9.75 4.11
N GLY A 353 -13.79 9.41 4.81
CA GLY A 353 -13.82 9.30 6.27
C GLY A 353 -13.42 7.91 6.76
N LEU A 354 -12.48 7.85 7.69
CA LEU A 354 -12.07 6.66 8.41
C LEU A 354 -12.61 6.72 9.85
N GLN A 355 -13.20 5.62 10.35
CA GLN A 355 -13.76 5.58 11.69
C GLN A 355 -12.67 5.36 12.75
N ASP A 356 -11.72 4.46 12.47
CA ASP A 356 -10.55 4.21 13.30
C ASP A 356 -9.32 3.87 12.44
N LEU A 357 -8.15 3.73 13.07
CA LEU A 357 -6.89 3.44 12.37
C LEU A 357 -6.93 2.13 11.57
N TYR A 358 -7.72 1.13 12.00
CA TYR A 358 -7.85 -0.14 11.28
C TYR A 358 -8.55 -0.02 9.93
N ASP A 359 -9.28 1.08 9.70
CA ASP A 359 -9.87 1.37 8.38
C ASP A 359 -8.81 1.60 7.29
N LEU A 360 -7.53 1.82 7.67
CA LEU A 360 -6.41 1.74 6.70
C LEU A 360 -6.37 0.40 5.98
N GLY A 361 -6.78 -0.71 6.61
CA GLY A 361 -6.95 -1.98 5.92
C GLY A 361 -7.92 -1.88 4.74
N ALA A 362 -9.06 -1.22 4.94
CA ALA A 362 -10.02 -0.96 3.87
C ALA A 362 -9.43 -0.05 2.78
N GLU A 363 -8.66 0.96 3.18
CA GLU A 363 -8.05 1.90 2.24
C GLU A 363 -6.96 1.25 1.38
N PHE A 364 -6.13 0.35 1.92
CA PHE A 364 -5.21 -0.42 1.09
C PHE A 364 -5.94 -1.10 -0.07
N PHE A 365 -7.03 -1.81 0.18
CA PHE A 365 -7.79 -2.47 -0.87
C PHE A 365 -8.52 -1.48 -1.79
N ARG A 366 -9.15 -0.44 -1.23
CA ARG A 366 -9.85 0.59 -2.02
C ARG A 366 -8.91 1.23 -3.05
N TRP A 367 -7.72 1.62 -2.64
CA TRP A 367 -6.76 2.28 -3.51
C TRP A 367 -6.15 1.35 -4.54
N GLU A 368 -5.89 0.07 -4.20
CA GLU A 368 -5.50 -0.95 -5.18
C GLU A 368 -6.58 -1.11 -6.26
N PHE A 369 -7.84 -1.23 -5.85
CA PHE A 369 -8.97 -1.38 -6.78
C PHE A 369 -9.21 -0.10 -7.60
N ALA A 370 -9.19 1.06 -6.97
CA ALA A 370 -9.35 2.35 -7.64
C ALA A 370 -8.24 2.62 -8.67
N THR A 371 -7.00 2.25 -8.36
CA THR A 371 -5.88 2.36 -9.30
C THR A 371 -6.08 1.46 -10.52
N ALA A 372 -6.57 0.24 -10.32
CA ALA A 372 -6.93 -0.65 -11.44
C ALA A 372 -8.05 -0.07 -12.30
N VAL A 373 -9.08 0.52 -11.69
CA VAL A 373 -10.18 1.22 -12.40
C VAL A 373 -9.66 2.46 -13.13
N PHE A 374 -8.82 3.27 -12.47
CA PHE A 374 -8.16 4.43 -13.10
C PHE A 374 -7.42 4.01 -14.37
N GLY A 375 -6.62 2.94 -14.31
CA GLY A 375 -5.93 2.39 -15.47
C GLY A 375 -6.90 2.02 -16.60
N ALA A 376 -8.07 1.44 -16.28
CA ALA A 376 -9.10 1.12 -17.26
C ALA A 376 -9.75 2.37 -17.89
N VAL A 377 -9.89 3.48 -17.13
CA VAL A 377 -10.37 4.76 -17.63
C VAL A 377 -9.35 5.40 -18.57
N MET A 378 -8.08 5.40 -18.17
CA MET A 378 -6.98 6.04 -18.91
C MET A 378 -6.47 5.19 -20.09
N GLY A 379 -6.69 3.88 -20.08
CA GLY A 379 -6.16 2.95 -21.07
C GLY A 379 -4.66 2.64 -20.87
N VAL A 380 -4.17 2.72 -19.64
CA VAL A 380 -2.78 2.46 -19.26
C VAL A 380 -2.63 1.12 -18.54
#